data_5247bb4d213e13df97a98c85a7ca794a
#
_entry.id   5247bb4d213e13df97a98c85a7ca794a
#
_cell.length_a   1.000
_cell.length_b   1.000
_cell.length_c   1.000
_cell.angle_alpha   90.00
_cell.angle_beta   90.00
_cell.angle_gamma   90.00
#
_symmetry.space_group_name_H-M   'P 1'
#
loop_
_entity.id
_entity.type
_entity.pdbx_description
1 polymer ?
#
loop_
_entity_poly.entity_id
_entity_poly.type
_entity_poly.pdbx_seq_one_letter_code
_entity_poly.pdbx_strand_id
1 'polypeptide(L)'
;LLPFDGLSVAAYLRGLSGDLSMASLLLLTLALRRRMLFNTDEWAGRTEILVLIVLAALALYPLALGIGMFDSYRPGFGEVWFIAALLLLALIAWRRKNYLIALWISSAVLTWSLGWYESSNLWDYLIDPWVAIYAIAVSLRLMSGRIKRAI
;
A
#
# COMPACT_ATOMS: atom_id res chain seq x y z
N LEU A 1 -23.76 -9.42 -14.42
CA LEU A 1 -22.42 -10.00 -14.48
C LEU A 1 -22.34 -10.86 -15.73
N LEU A 2 -21.65 -10.37 -16.78
CA LEU A 2 -21.48 -11.12 -18.02
C LEU A 2 -20.40 -12.19 -17.79
N PRO A 3 -20.69 -13.48 -17.98
CA PRO A 3 -19.69 -14.52 -17.90
C PRO A 3 -18.84 -14.51 -19.18
N PHE A 4 -17.54 -14.38 -19.04
CA PHE A 4 -16.56 -14.70 -20.07
C PHE A 4 -15.92 -16.03 -19.65
N ASP A 5 -15.92 -17.05 -20.50
CA ASP A 5 -15.40 -18.39 -20.19
C ASP A 5 -15.87 -19.01 -18.84
N GLY A 6 -17.12 -18.75 -18.43
CA GLY A 6 -17.69 -19.26 -17.19
C GLY A 6 -17.29 -18.52 -15.92
N LEU A 7 -16.42 -17.51 -16.00
CA LEU A 7 -16.02 -16.65 -14.87
C LEU A 7 -16.68 -15.28 -14.95
N SER A 8 -17.03 -14.71 -13.80
CA SER A 8 -17.54 -13.34 -13.74
C SER A 8 -16.41 -12.33 -14.02
N VAL A 9 -16.74 -11.16 -14.54
CA VAL A 9 -15.76 -10.05 -14.70
C VAL A 9 -15.05 -9.73 -13.39
N ALA A 10 -15.75 -9.83 -12.27
CA ALA A 10 -15.16 -9.64 -10.95
C ALA A 10 -14.09 -10.71 -10.63
N ALA A 11 -14.28 -11.96 -11.05
CA ALA A 11 -13.29 -13.01 -10.87
C ALA A 11 -12.04 -12.78 -11.71
N TYR A 12 -12.20 -12.28 -12.96
CA TYR A 12 -11.05 -11.90 -13.80
C TYR A 12 -10.27 -10.72 -13.19
N LEU A 13 -10.98 -9.69 -12.74
CA LEU A 13 -10.33 -8.54 -12.08
C LEU A 13 -9.61 -8.95 -10.80
N ARG A 14 -10.20 -9.84 -10.01
CA ARG A 14 -9.58 -10.39 -8.80
C ARG A 14 -8.35 -11.25 -9.14
N GLY A 15 -8.42 -12.07 -10.19
CA GLY A 15 -7.28 -12.87 -10.65
C GLY A 15 -6.11 -12.01 -11.15
N LEU A 16 -6.40 -10.82 -11.71
CA LEU A 16 -5.39 -9.89 -12.21
C LEU A 16 -4.78 -9.03 -11.10
N SER A 17 -5.58 -8.62 -10.12
CA SER A 17 -5.18 -7.65 -9.09
C SER A 17 -4.93 -8.25 -7.71
N GLY A 18 -5.38 -9.50 -7.46
CA GLY A 18 -5.47 -10.03 -6.12
C GLY A 18 -6.46 -9.26 -5.24
N ASP A 19 -6.33 -9.39 -3.94
CA ASP A 19 -7.06 -8.58 -2.97
C ASP A 19 -6.41 -7.19 -2.84
N LEU A 20 -7.22 -6.15 -2.63
CA LEU A 20 -6.71 -4.80 -2.39
C LEU A 20 -6.00 -4.74 -1.03
N SER A 21 -4.79 -4.21 -1.01
CA SER A 21 -4.02 -4.02 0.23
C SER A 21 -4.69 -3.05 1.19
N MET A 22 -4.27 -3.07 2.46
CA MET A 22 -4.73 -2.10 3.46
C MET A 22 -4.37 -0.66 3.08
N ALA A 23 -3.24 -0.44 2.37
CA ALA A 23 -2.91 0.86 1.81
C ALA A 23 -3.96 1.33 0.80
N SER A 24 -4.35 0.47 -0.15
CA SER A 24 -5.39 0.79 -1.14
C SER A 24 -6.72 1.08 -0.49
N LEU A 25 -7.17 0.22 0.43
CA LEU A 25 -8.44 0.41 1.13
C LEU A 25 -8.46 1.69 1.95
N LEU A 26 -7.37 2.01 2.66
CA LEU A 26 -7.26 3.22 3.45
C LEU A 26 -7.31 4.48 2.57
N LEU A 27 -6.46 4.53 1.52
CA LEU A 27 -6.41 5.69 0.63
C LEU A 27 -7.72 5.88 -0.13
N LEU A 28 -8.36 4.80 -0.58
CA LEU A 28 -9.67 4.84 -1.24
C LEU A 28 -10.76 5.36 -0.30
N THR A 29 -10.81 4.84 0.93
CA THR A 29 -11.76 5.29 1.96
C THR A 29 -11.62 6.78 2.24
N LEU A 30 -10.37 7.26 2.39
CA LEU A 30 -10.08 8.67 2.61
C LEU A 30 -10.46 9.54 1.40
N ALA A 31 -10.22 9.04 0.18
CA ALA A 31 -10.61 9.74 -1.06
C ALA A 31 -12.14 9.85 -1.18
N LEU A 32 -12.87 8.77 -0.90
CA LEU A 32 -14.33 8.75 -0.90
C LEU A 32 -14.90 9.69 0.17
N ARG A 33 -14.38 9.61 1.40
CA ARG A 33 -14.79 10.51 2.49
C ARG A 33 -14.59 11.97 2.11
N ARG A 34 -13.45 12.33 1.54
CA ARG A 34 -13.16 13.68 1.08
C ARG A 34 -14.19 14.15 0.03
N ARG A 35 -14.49 13.29 -0.95
CA ARG A 35 -15.46 13.60 -2.00
C ARG A 35 -16.87 13.78 -1.45
N MET A 36 -17.29 12.92 -0.53
CA MET A 36 -18.62 12.97 0.06
C MET A 36 -18.83 14.16 1.01
N LEU A 37 -17.79 14.57 1.74
CA LEU A 37 -17.87 15.67 2.71
C LEU A 37 -17.47 17.02 2.11
N PHE A 38 -17.22 17.09 0.78
CA PHE A 38 -16.73 18.30 0.09
C PHE A 38 -15.53 18.95 0.79
N ASN A 39 -14.72 18.16 1.49
CA ASN A 39 -13.56 18.65 2.23
C ASN A 39 -12.36 18.72 1.29
N THR A 40 -11.74 19.91 1.22
CA THR A 40 -10.56 20.17 0.37
C THR A 40 -9.24 20.06 1.11
N ASP A 41 -9.27 19.88 2.44
CA ASP A 41 -8.06 19.83 3.24
C ASP A 41 -7.19 18.62 2.87
N GLU A 42 -5.90 18.84 2.78
CA GLU A 42 -4.95 17.74 2.60
C GLU A 42 -4.83 16.91 3.88
N TRP A 43 -4.68 15.60 3.71
CA TRP A 43 -4.49 14.72 4.87
C TRP A 43 -3.09 14.93 5.44
N ALA A 44 -3.01 15.19 6.71
CA ALA A 44 -1.74 15.14 7.41
C ALA A 44 -1.10 13.75 7.21
N GLY A 45 0.16 13.72 6.75
CA GLY A 45 0.88 12.47 6.50
C GLY A 45 0.66 11.85 5.10
N ARG A 46 -0.10 12.51 4.20
CA ARG A 46 -0.33 11.98 2.84
C ARG A 46 0.97 11.82 2.04
N THR A 47 1.84 12.79 2.09
CA THR A 47 3.10 12.73 1.35
C THR A 47 4.00 11.65 1.89
N GLU A 48 4.08 11.53 3.21
CA GLU A 48 4.91 10.53 3.89
C GLU A 48 4.45 9.10 3.60
N ILE A 49 3.13 8.83 3.63
CA ILE A 49 2.61 7.49 3.30
C ILE A 49 2.87 7.15 1.83
N LEU A 50 2.71 8.10 0.90
CA LEU A 50 3.02 7.85 -0.52
C LEU A 50 4.50 7.56 -0.73
N VAL A 51 5.40 8.28 -0.07
CA VAL A 51 6.84 8.04 -0.12
C VAL A 51 7.16 6.64 0.42
N LEU A 52 6.59 6.25 1.56
CA LEU A 52 6.81 4.91 2.12
C LEU A 52 6.27 3.81 1.21
N ILE A 53 5.12 3.99 0.57
CA ILE A 53 4.58 3.04 -0.41
C ILE A 53 5.53 2.91 -1.60
N VAL A 54 6.06 4.02 -2.14
CA VAL A 54 7.04 3.99 -3.23
C VAL A 54 8.31 3.27 -2.81
N LEU A 55 8.86 3.56 -1.63
CA LEU A 55 10.05 2.87 -1.13
C LEU A 55 9.81 1.37 -0.93
N ALA A 56 8.67 1.00 -0.35
CA ALA A 56 8.29 -0.40 -0.19
C ALA A 56 8.12 -1.11 -1.56
N ALA A 57 7.48 -0.45 -2.53
CA ALA A 57 7.30 -0.99 -3.87
C ALA A 57 8.65 -1.20 -4.60
N LEU A 58 9.57 -0.23 -4.50
CA LEU A 58 10.91 -0.33 -5.08
C LEU A 58 11.77 -1.40 -4.40
N ALA A 59 11.58 -1.63 -3.12
CA ALA A 59 12.27 -2.70 -2.40
C ALA A 59 11.68 -4.08 -2.70
N LEU A 60 10.35 -4.16 -2.92
CA LEU A 60 9.66 -5.43 -3.11
C LEU A 60 9.68 -5.89 -4.57
N TYR A 61 9.09 -5.10 -5.49
CA TYR A 61 8.76 -5.60 -6.82
C TYR A 61 9.96 -5.97 -7.69
N PRO A 62 11.05 -5.17 -7.78
CA PRO A 62 12.19 -5.56 -8.61
C PRO A 62 12.83 -6.87 -8.16
N LEU A 63 12.97 -7.05 -6.84
CA LEU A 63 13.58 -8.25 -6.27
C LEU A 63 12.64 -9.47 -6.35
N ALA A 64 11.34 -9.27 -6.13
CA ALA A 64 10.32 -10.31 -6.28
C ALA A 64 10.18 -10.77 -7.75
N LEU A 65 10.49 -9.90 -8.72
CA LEU A 65 10.54 -10.23 -10.15
C LEU A 65 11.87 -10.90 -10.58
N GLY A 66 12.77 -11.18 -9.63
CA GLY A 66 14.04 -11.88 -9.90
C GLY A 66 15.20 -10.96 -10.30
N ILE A 67 15.08 -9.63 -10.12
CA ILE A 67 16.18 -8.70 -10.32
C ILE A 67 17.07 -8.71 -9.07
N GLY A 68 17.97 -9.67 -8.99
CA GLY A 68 18.90 -9.82 -7.86
C GLY A 68 18.86 -11.21 -7.24
N MET A 69 19.73 -11.43 -6.25
CA MET A 69 19.87 -12.72 -5.54
C MET A 69 19.10 -12.79 -4.23
N PHE A 70 18.48 -11.69 -3.81
CA PHE A 70 17.74 -11.59 -2.55
C PHE A 70 16.25 -11.67 -2.80
N ASP A 71 15.58 -12.58 -2.10
CA ASP A 71 14.12 -12.70 -2.13
C ASP A 71 13.50 -11.76 -1.10
N SER A 72 13.05 -10.58 -1.56
CA SER A 72 12.40 -9.57 -0.73
C SER A 72 10.98 -9.95 -0.31
N TYR A 73 10.37 -10.93 -0.98
CA TYR A 73 9.02 -11.39 -0.65
C TYR A 73 9.00 -12.35 0.53
N ARG A 74 10.09 -13.09 0.72
CA ARG A 74 10.24 -14.09 1.77
C ARG A 74 9.93 -13.59 3.19
N PRO A 75 10.40 -12.42 3.65
CA PRO A 75 10.11 -11.95 5.00
C PRO A 75 8.63 -11.79 5.32
N GLY A 76 7.80 -11.58 4.31
CA GLY A 76 6.35 -11.46 4.46
C GLY A 76 5.65 -12.74 4.92
N PHE A 77 6.29 -13.91 4.85
CA PHE A 77 5.75 -15.18 5.34
C PHE A 77 5.89 -15.38 6.87
N GLY A 78 5.95 -14.28 7.62
CA GLY A 78 5.91 -14.34 9.09
C GLY A 78 7.28 -14.26 9.77
N GLU A 79 8.30 -13.74 9.08
CA GLU A 79 9.58 -13.48 9.72
C GLU A 79 9.43 -12.46 10.86
N VAL A 80 9.79 -12.88 12.07
CA VAL A 80 9.57 -12.10 13.32
C VAL A 80 10.23 -10.71 13.25
N TRP A 81 11.45 -10.64 12.69
CA TRP A 81 12.16 -9.37 12.56
C TRP A 81 11.43 -8.38 11.64
N PHE A 82 10.78 -8.89 10.58
CA PHE A 82 10.03 -8.05 9.64
C PHE A 82 8.77 -7.48 10.30
N ILE A 83 8.02 -8.33 11.02
CA ILE A 83 6.84 -7.91 11.79
C ILE A 83 7.27 -6.89 12.85
N ALA A 84 8.34 -7.16 13.61
CA ALA A 84 8.86 -6.26 14.62
C ALA A 84 9.28 -4.90 14.04
N ALA A 85 9.95 -4.90 12.88
CA ALA A 85 10.34 -3.67 12.19
C ALA A 85 9.11 -2.84 11.76
N LEU A 86 8.07 -3.49 11.22
CA LEU A 86 6.83 -2.82 10.84
C LEU A 86 6.10 -2.23 12.05
N LEU A 87 5.97 -2.99 13.14
CA LEU A 87 5.33 -2.51 14.37
C LEU A 87 6.13 -1.36 15.02
N LEU A 88 7.46 -1.43 14.98
CA LEU A 88 8.30 -0.32 15.42
C LEU A 88 8.09 0.93 14.55
N LEU A 89 8.01 0.77 13.23
CA LEU A 89 7.70 1.87 12.31
C LEU A 89 6.31 2.47 12.60
N ALA A 90 5.31 1.63 12.85
CA ALA A 90 3.98 2.08 13.24
C ALA A 90 4.01 2.87 14.58
N LEU A 91 4.78 2.41 15.56
CA LEU A 91 4.95 3.09 16.84
C LEU A 91 5.65 4.45 16.68
N ILE A 92 6.70 4.51 15.86
CA ILE A 92 7.39 5.78 15.54
C ILE A 92 6.44 6.75 14.84
N ALA A 93 5.66 6.26 13.88
CA ALA A 93 4.65 7.07 13.17
C ALA A 93 3.60 7.61 14.15
N TRP A 94 3.10 6.77 15.05
CA TRP A 94 2.16 7.17 16.11
C TRP A 94 2.75 8.29 17.00
N ARG A 95 3.96 8.11 17.48
CA ARG A 95 4.64 9.14 18.31
C ARG A 95 4.85 10.46 17.56
N ARG A 96 5.05 10.39 16.25
CA ARG A 96 5.16 11.56 15.37
C ARG A 96 3.80 12.13 14.93
N LYS A 97 2.69 11.61 15.49
CA LYS A 97 1.31 11.98 15.15
C LYS A 97 0.94 11.74 13.67
N ASN A 98 1.72 10.89 12.98
CA ASN A 98 1.37 10.44 11.63
C ASN A 98 0.47 9.20 11.71
N TYR A 99 -0.78 9.43 12.05
CA TYR A 99 -1.77 8.39 12.31
C TYR A 99 -2.12 7.57 11.07
N LEU A 100 -1.95 8.12 9.86
CA LEU A 100 -2.19 7.39 8.63
C LEU A 100 -1.23 6.20 8.48
N ILE A 101 0.06 6.43 8.68
CA ILE A 101 1.08 5.38 8.58
C ILE A 101 0.88 4.35 9.69
N ALA A 102 0.63 4.82 10.92
CA ALA A 102 0.38 3.93 12.04
C ALA A 102 -0.84 3.03 11.78
N LEU A 103 -1.95 3.60 11.30
CA LEU A 103 -3.18 2.87 10.98
C LEU A 103 -2.95 1.88 9.82
N TRP A 104 -2.28 2.32 8.75
CA TRP A 104 -1.96 1.47 7.60
C TRP A 104 -1.21 0.21 8.03
N ILE A 105 -0.07 0.37 8.71
CA ILE A 105 0.77 -0.77 9.11
C ILE A 105 0.06 -1.66 10.13
N SER A 106 -0.58 -1.06 11.15
CA SER A 106 -1.26 -1.83 12.19
C SER A 106 -2.44 -2.62 11.63
N SER A 107 -3.22 -2.04 10.70
CA SER A 107 -4.33 -2.75 10.05
C SER A 107 -3.82 -3.88 9.16
N ALA A 108 -2.71 -3.68 8.42
CA ALA A 108 -2.12 -4.71 7.59
C ALA A 108 -1.62 -5.91 8.42
N VAL A 109 -0.88 -5.65 9.50
CA VAL A 109 -0.40 -6.72 10.40
C VAL A 109 -1.58 -7.43 11.08
N LEU A 110 -2.59 -6.69 11.53
CA LEU A 110 -3.77 -7.27 12.19
C LEU A 110 -4.56 -8.16 11.22
N THR A 111 -4.91 -7.68 10.03
CA THR A 111 -5.68 -8.44 9.05
C THR A 111 -4.90 -9.65 8.53
N TRP A 112 -3.57 -9.54 8.40
CA TRP A 112 -2.70 -10.67 8.08
C TRP A 112 -2.73 -11.72 9.21
N SER A 113 -2.62 -11.32 10.46
CA SER A 113 -2.65 -12.25 11.60
C SER A 113 -3.99 -12.97 11.75
N LEU A 114 -5.08 -12.38 11.23
CA LEU A 114 -6.41 -12.98 11.20
C LEU A 114 -6.66 -13.85 9.95
N GLY A 115 -5.71 -13.90 9.01
CA GLY A 115 -5.87 -14.63 7.75
C GLY A 115 -7.04 -14.11 6.90
N TRP A 116 -7.22 -12.78 6.83
CA TRP A 116 -8.37 -12.17 6.16
C TRP A 116 -8.38 -12.40 4.64
N TYR A 117 -7.19 -12.48 4.01
CA TYR A 117 -7.03 -12.80 2.60
C TYR A 117 -6.58 -14.24 2.39
N GLU A 118 -6.66 -14.72 1.15
CA GLU A 118 -6.15 -16.03 0.77
C GLU A 118 -4.62 -16.10 0.86
N SER A 119 -3.93 -14.98 0.67
CA SER A 119 -2.48 -14.90 0.81
C SER A 119 -2.04 -15.00 2.26
N SER A 120 -1.01 -15.80 2.51
CA SER A 120 -0.30 -15.88 3.79
C SER A 120 0.86 -14.89 3.90
N ASN A 121 1.11 -14.08 2.87
CA ASN A 121 2.23 -13.14 2.84
C ASN A 121 1.79 -11.74 3.27
N LEU A 122 2.45 -11.18 4.28
CA LEU A 122 2.15 -9.86 4.85
C LEU A 122 2.34 -8.71 3.84
N TRP A 123 3.20 -8.88 2.81
CA TRP A 123 3.38 -7.86 1.78
C TRP A 123 2.08 -7.58 1.01
N ASP A 124 1.26 -8.62 0.76
CA ASP A 124 -0.02 -8.48 0.03
C ASP A 124 -1.07 -7.70 0.85
N TYR A 125 -0.91 -7.67 2.17
CA TYR A 125 -1.72 -6.82 3.04
C TYR A 125 -1.19 -5.39 3.13
N LEU A 126 0.12 -5.19 2.99
CA LEU A 126 0.73 -3.87 3.06
C LEU A 126 0.52 -3.07 1.78
N ILE A 127 0.91 -3.62 0.63
CA ILE A 127 0.87 -2.93 -0.66
C ILE A 127 0.40 -3.85 -1.77
N ASP A 128 -0.24 -3.28 -2.77
CA ASP A 128 -0.60 -3.94 -4.03
C ASP A 128 -0.08 -3.14 -5.23
N PRO A 129 -0.06 -3.73 -6.45
CA PRO A 129 0.42 -3.04 -7.64
C PRO A 129 -0.30 -1.73 -7.95
N TRP A 130 -1.61 -1.64 -7.65
CA TRP A 130 -2.41 -0.46 -7.95
C TRP A 130 -2.03 0.73 -7.09
N VAL A 131 -1.89 0.52 -5.78
CA VAL A 131 -1.45 1.59 -4.87
C VAL A 131 0.00 1.98 -5.15
N ALA A 132 0.85 1.05 -5.55
CA ALA A 132 2.23 1.34 -5.94
C ALA A 132 2.29 2.24 -7.18
N ILE A 133 1.56 1.89 -8.25
CA ILE A 133 1.45 2.71 -9.47
C ILE A 133 0.89 4.09 -9.14
N TYR A 134 -0.18 4.15 -8.35
CA TYR A 134 -0.77 5.42 -7.91
C TYR A 134 0.24 6.28 -7.14
N ALA A 135 0.93 5.70 -6.16
CA ALA A 135 1.90 6.42 -5.34
C ALA A 135 3.09 6.96 -6.17
N ILE A 136 3.61 6.16 -7.12
CA ILE A 136 4.65 6.58 -8.04
C ILE A 136 4.15 7.74 -8.91
N ALA A 137 2.98 7.60 -9.55
CA ALA A 137 2.42 8.61 -10.43
C ALA A 137 2.19 9.96 -9.71
N VAL A 138 1.65 9.92 -8.49
CA VAL A 138 1.43 11.13 -7.68
C VAL A 138 2.75 11.73 -7.24
N SER A 139 3.71 10.93 -6.79
CA SER A 139 5.03 11.42 -6.37
C SER A 139 5.78 12.12 -7.51
N LEU A 140 5.75 11.55 -8.70
CA LEU A 140 6.35 12.18 -9.89
C LEU A 140 5.67 13.51 -10.25
N ARG A 141 4.34 13.59 -10.17
CA ARG A 141 3.61 14.85 -10.39
C ARG A 141 3.98 15.93 -9.38
N LEU A 142 4.10 15.56 -8.10
CA LEU A 142 4.50 16.49 -7.04
C LEU A 142 5.92 17.03 -7.25
N MET A 143 6.85 16.16 -7.67
CA MET A 143 8.22 16.56 -8.01
C MET A 143 8.24 17.50 -9.21
N SER A 144 7.55 17.18 -10.30
CA SER A 144 7.48 18.01 -11.50
C SER A 144 6.86 19.39 -11.23
N GLY A 145 5.82 19.44 -10.37
CA GLY A 145 5.19 20.71 -9.96
C GLY A 145 6.09 21.59 -9.11
N ARG A 146 6.97 21.00 -8.29
CA ARG A 146 7.98 21.75 -7.52
C ARG A 146 9.09 22.32 -8.41
N ILE A 147 9.55 21.55 -9.39
CA ILE A 147 10.56 22.00 -10.35
C ILE A 147 10.05 23.20 -11.15
N LYS A 148 8.80 23.15 -11.66
CA LYS A 148 8.20 24.26 -12.41
C LYS A 148 7.98 25.56 -11.60
N ARG A 149 7.96 25.48 -10.26
CA ARG A 149 7.84 26.66 -9.39
C ARG A 149 9.20 27.22 -8.94
N ALA A 150 10.27 26.48 -9.18
CA ALA A 150 11.64 26.84 -8.81
C ALA A 150 12.44 27.46 -9.97
N ILE A 151 11.88 27.41 -11.20
CA ILE A 151 12.36 28.06 -12.42
C ILE A 151 11.50 29.28 -12.71
#